data_6cfa61b341db659359264db8dabfbfd7
#
_entry.id   6cfa61b341db659359264db8dabfbfd7
#
_cell.length_a   1.000
_cell.length_b   1.000
_cell.length_c   1.000
_cell.angle_alpha   90.00
_cell.angle_beta   90.00
_cell.angle_gamma   90.00
#
_symmetry.space_group_name_H-M   'P 1'
#
loop_
_entity.id
_entity.type
_entity.pdbx_description
1 polymer ?
#
loop_
_entity_poly.entity_id
_entity_poly.type
_entity_poly.pdbx_seq_one_letter_code
_entity_poly.pdbx_strand_id
1 'polypeptide(L)'
;MTDISNPIQFWLNGALQAHSGRADETLLGYLRHSGRVGTKEGCASGDCGACTVLVQTDDEHAYKPMNACILPVQQLHGQAVITVEGLPSNDVLHPAQAALIETHGAQCGFCTPGFVMALAGWMDEQAFSAGPDGGGQPEADSPQAETRRLKACREAISGNLCRCTGYRPILQAATHLASRPTRALFETHQRLDKALFNSQPDHSAPYKTGFRAPQTLNDLKDLLRQQPSANLIAGGTDLMLEVTQKQGRFDQLISLARVPALRSLQISSDSAIIGSAVTYQDLQAAAELHWPALHHFLSRLGSPQIRNRGTVGGNLGTASPIGDLLPILLAMDATIVMSHFEAADQNVAISEFLQGYRKTQLQPGNFIKEVQVTGLQDFLRYYKISKRQEDDIAAVSVAVRLKLDADQITLARIAFGGVAEQALRLPALEQALQGQAITEALMTALHQQVLIALNPISDVRASRDYRREMAANLLVRALKEALGLPMPQIYGLDDA
;
A
#
# COMPACT_ATOMS: atom_id res chain seq x y z
N MET A 1 -26.30 18.80 -29.85
CA MET A 1 -26.98 18.32 -28.63
C MET A 1 -25.96 17.52 -27.85
N THR A 2 -25.33 18.14 -26.87
CA THR A 2 -24.36 17.49 -25.99
C THR A 2 -25.15 16.75 -24.92
N ASP A 3 -25.21 15.43 -25.09
CA ASP A 3 -25.80 14.51 -24.14
C ASP A 3 -24.84 14.43 -22.91
N ILE A 4 -25.20 15.14 -21.84
CA ILE A 4 -24.45 15.23 -20.60
C ILE A 4 -24.82 13.99 -19.78
N SER A 5 -24.13 12.88 -20.05
CA SER A 5 -24.08 11.78 -19.08
C SER A 5 -23.46 12.33 -17.79
N ASN A 6 -24.09 12.10 -16.64
CA ASN A 6 -23.73 12.71 -15.35
C ASN A 6 -22.22 12.67 -15.09
N PRO A 7 -21.52 13.83 -15.12
CA PRO A 7 -20.10 13.88 -14.84
C PRO A 7 -19.85 13.51 -13.37
N ILE A 8 -18.73 12.88 -13.08
CA ILE A 8 -18.27 12.83 -11.70
C ILE A 8 -17.97 14.26 -11.25
N GLN A 9 -18.14 14.51 -9.96
CA GLN A 9 -17.83 15.80 -9.34
C GLN A 9 -16.87 15.60 -8.18
N PHE A 10 -15.86 16.43 -8.08
CA PHE A 10 -14.88 16.40 -6.99
C PHE A 10 -14.34 17.82 -6.73
N TRP A 11 -13.80 18.03 -5.54
CA TRP A 11 -13.19 19.30 -5.17
C TRP A 11 -11.71 19.30 -5.54
N LEU A 12 -11.24 20.33 -6.22
CA LEU A 12 -9.83 20.52 -6.56
C LEU A 12 -9.39 21.91 -6.13
N ASN A 13 -8.49 21.97 -5.14
CA ASN A 13 -7.99 23.24 -4.57
C ASN A 13 -9.14 24.18 -4.13
N GLY A 14 -10.18 23.62 -3.52
CA GLY A 14 -11.35 24.35 -3.04
C GLY A 14 -12.40 24.70 -4.12
N ALA A 15 -12.19 24.32 -5.38
CA ALA A 15 -13.13 24.56 -6.46
C ALA A 15 -13.78 23.24 -6.94
N LEU A 16 -15.11 23.22 -7.06
CA LEU A 16 -15.84 22.07 -7.59
C LEU A 16 -15.51 21.88 -9.07
N GLN A 17 -15.10 20.67 -9.43
CA GLN A 17 -14.84 20.25 -10.80
C GLN A 17 -15.87 19.22 -11.23
N ALA A 18 -16.22 19.23 -12.52
CA ALA A 18 -17.02 18.20 -13.15
C ALA A 18 -16.22 17.55 -14.28
N HIS A 19 -16.21 16.22 -14.34
CA HIS A 19 -15.42 15.47 -15.31
C HIS A 19 -16.21 14.30 -15.89
N SER A 20 -16.20 14.18 -17.22
CA SER A 20 -16.87 13.12 -17.99
C SER A 20 -15.92 12.40 -18.96
N GLY A 21 -14.62 12.41 -18.65
CA GLY A 21 -13.58 11.75 -19.43
C GLY A 21 -13.61 10.22 -19.33
N ARG A 22 -12.59 9.57 -19.89
CA ARG A 22 -12.48 8.12 -19.97
C ARG A 22 -12.42 7.45 -18.60
N ALA A 23 -12.79 6.14 -18.54
CA ALA A 23 -12.76 5.32 -17.34
C ALA A 23 -11.36 5.26 -16.72
N ASP A 24 -10.34 5.21 -17.56
CA ASP A 24 -8.94 5.01 -17.22
C ASP A 24 -8.07 6.29 -17.29
N GLU A 25 -8.69 7.47 -17.39
CA GLU A 25 -7.94 8.73 -17.34
C GLU A 25 -7.36 8.95 -15.95
N THR A 26 -6.03 9.20 -15.89
CA THR A 26 -5.35 9.45 -14.63
C THR A 26 -5.56 10.89 -14.15
N LEU A 27 -5.54 11.10 -12.82
CA LEU A 27 -5.60 12.44 -12.26
C LEU A 27 -4.43 13.31 -12.76
N LEU A 28 -3.24 12.75 -12.92
CA LEU A 28 -2.09 13.49 -13.47
C LEU A 28 -2.38 13.96 -14.89
N GLY A 29 -2.94 13.09 -15.75
CA GLY A 29 -3.35 13.46 -17.12
C GLY A 29 -4.36 14.61 -17.10
N TYR A 30 -5.41 14.49 -16.29
CA TYR A 30 -6.42 15.54 -16.12
C TYR A 30 -5.83 16.89 -15.66
N LEU A 31 -4.96 16.86 -14.62
CA LEU A 31 -4.32 18.07 -14.09
C LEU A 31 -3.49 18.77 -15.18
N ARG A 32 -2.70 18.03 -15.92
CA ARG A 32 -1.83 18.58 -16.98
C ARG A 32 -2.65 19.12 -18.15
N HIS A 33 -3.70 18.43 -18.59
CA HIS A 33 -4.62 18.94 -19.63
C HIS A 33 -5.36 20.20 -19.19
N SER A 34 -5.64 20.37 -17.90
CA SER A 34 -6.27 21.56 -17.35
C SER A 34 -5.27 22.69 -17.01
N GLY A 35 -4.01 22.59 -17.44
CA GLY A 35 -2.97 23.61 -17.22
C GLY A 35 -2.33 23.61 -15.81
N ARG A 36 -2.68 22.68 -14.95
CA ARG A 36 -2.09 22.52 -13.61
C ARG A 36 -0.84 21.64 -13.69
N VAL A 37 0.29 22.24 -13.98
CA VAL A 37 1.55 21.57 -14.30
C VAL A 37 2.53 21.49 -13.12
N GLY A 38 2.15 21.98 -11.94
CA GLY A 38 2.94 21.86 -10.71
C GLY A 38 3.11 20.41 -10.29
N THR A 39 2.09 19.58 -10.45
CA THR A 39 2.18 18.12 -10.28
C THR A 39 2.97 17.51 -11.44
N LYS A 40 4.12 16.86 -11.15
CA LYS A 40 5.09 16.44 -12.16
C LYS A 40 4.92 14.97 -12.56
N GLU A 41 5.22 14.66 -13.82
CA GLU A 41 5.30 13.30 -14.33
C GLU A 41 6.76 12.85 -14.39
N GLY A 42 7.15 11.96 -13.46
CA GLY A 42 8.50 11.37 -13.45
C GLY A 42 8.50 9.95 -14.00
N CYS A 43 8.01 8.97 -13.23
CA CYS A 43 8.01 7.55 -13.61
C CYS A 43 6.72 7.07 -14.26
N ALA A 44 5.59 7.73 -14.03
CA ALA A 44 4.25 7.28 -14.41
C ALA A 44 3.89 5.85 -13.91
N SER A 45 4.54 5.39 -12.83
CA SER A 45 4.37 4.04 -12.25
C SER A 45 4.11 4.03 -10.73
N GLY A 46 4.03 5.22 -10.11
CA GLY A 46 3.81 5.33 -8.66
C GLY A 46 5.08 5.30 -7.81
N ASP A 47 6.27 5.11 -8.41
CA ASP A 47 7.51 4.86 -7.65
C ASP A 47 8.29 6.12 -7.26
N CYS A 48 8.17 7.23 -8.00
CA CYS A 48 9.06 8.39 -7.80
C CYS A 48 8.48 9.51 -6.94
N GLY A 49 7.18 9.50 -6.68
CA GLY A 49 6.48 10.49 -5.88
C GLY A 49 6.42 11.92 -6.45
N ALA A 50 6.98 12.20 -7.63
CA ALA A 50 6.95 13.54 -8.24
C ALA A 50 5.51 14.03 -8.53
N CYS A 51 4.57 13.11 -8.67
CA CYS A 51 3.15 13.37 -8.89
C CYS A 51 2.30 13.32 -7.62
N THR A 52 2.89 13.36 -6.43
CA THR A 52 2.14 13.31 -5.16
C THR A 52 1.15 14.47 -5.07
N VAL A 53 -0.09 14.14 -4.75
CA VAL A 53 -1.19 15.05 -4.40
C VAL A 53 -1.77 14.62 -3.07
N LEU A 54 -2.55 15.47 -2.42
CA LEU A 54 -3.30 15.11 -1.22
C LEU A 54 -4.76 14.87 -1.57
N VAL A 55 -5.33 13.78 -1.06
CA VAL A 55 -6.72 13.41 -1.29
C VAL A 55 -7.39 13.11 0.04
N GLN A 56 -8.54 13.72 0.31
CA GLN A 56 -9.41 13.35 1.40
C GLN A 56 -10.49 12.40 0.88
N THR A 57 -10.49 11.17 1.37
CA THR A 57 -11.40 10.10 0.92
C THR A 57 -12.67 10.00 1.75
N ASP A 58 -12.63 10.51 2.97
CA ASP A 58 -13.73 10.63 3.91
C ASP A 58 -13.47 11.83 4.85
N ASP A 59 -14.43 12.22 5.66
CA ASP A 59 -14.33 13.36 6.58
C ASP A 59 -13.81 13.00 7.97
N GLU A 60 -13.58 11.71 8.23
CA GLU A 60 -13.07 11.22 9.52
C GLU A 60 -11.54 11.15 9.54
N HIS A 61 -10.88 11.42 8.41
CA HIS A 61 -9.42 11.33 8.28
C HIS A 61 -8.81 12.58 7.66
N ALA A 62 -7.53 12.77 7.94
CA ALA A 62 -6.69 13.77 7.29
C ALA A 62 -6.54 13.53 5.77
N TYR A 63 -6.06 14.53 5.07
CA TYR A 63 -5.66 14.39 3.68
C TYR A 63 -4.50 13.39 3.54
N LYS A 64 -4.66 12.39 2.67
CA LYS A 64 -3.67 11.32 2.45
C LYS A 64 -2.86 11.60 1.18
N PRO A 65 -1.52 11.45 1.22
CA PRO A 65 -0.71 11.53 0.01
C PRO A 65 -1.00 10.36 -0.95
N MET A 66 -1.17 10.66 -2.24
CA MET A 66 -1.42 9.68 -3.29
C MET A 66 -0.67 10.03 -4.57
N ASN A 67 -0.35 9.02 -5.38
CA ASN A 67 0.29 9.21 -6.68
C ASN A 67 -0.74 9.49 -7.78
N ALA A 68 -0.79 10.72 -8.28
CA ALA A 68 -1.74 11.14 -9.31
C ALA A 68 -1.58 10.39 -10.64
N CYS A 69 -0.38 9.85 -10.95
CA CYS A 69 -0.11 9.15 -12.20
C CYS A 69 -0.83 7.80 -12.33
N ILE A 70 -1.20 7.17 -11.22
CA ILE A 70 -1.90 5.87 -11.17
C ILE A 70 -3.26 5.94 -10.47
N LEU A 71 -3.79 7.14 -10.27
CA LEU A 71 -5.10 7.39 -9.67
C LEU A 71 -6.10 7.77 -10.78
N PRO A 72 -7.10 6.93 -11.10
CA PRO A 72 -8.15 7.30 -12.04
C PRO A 72 -9.00 8.46 -11.52
N VAL A 73 -9.24 9.48 -12.36
CA VAL A 73 -10.09 10.63 -12.00
C VAL A 73 -11.48 10.18 -11.58
N GLN A 74 -12.01 9.14 -12.22
CA GLN A 74 -13.34 8.60 -11.97
C GLN A 74 -13.55 8.09 -10.53
N GLN A 75 -12.46 7.73 -9.83
CA GLN A 75 -12.54 7.32 -8.41
C GLN A 75 -12.68 8.50 -7.44
N LEU A 76 -12.52 9.73 -7.91
CA LEU A 76 -12.54 10.93 -7.06
C LEU A 76 -13.93 11.51 -6.80
N HIS A 77 -15.00 10.92 -7.33
CA HIS A 77 -16.35 11.47 -7.12
C HIS A 77 -16.63 11.75 -5.64
N GLY A 78 -17.03 12.98 -5.33
CA GLY A 78 -17.30 13.45 -3.97
C GLY A 78 -16.08 13.66 -3.08
N GLN A 79 -14.85 13.42 -3.57
CA GLN A 79 -13.61 13.59 -2.80
C GLN A 79 -13.01 14.98 -2.99
N ALA A 80 -12.11 15.36 -2.08
CA ALA A 80 -11.35 16.60 -2.16
C ALA A 80 -9.88 16.33 -2.47
N VAL A 81 -9.33 17.09 -3.43
CA VAL A 81 -7.95 16.99 -3.90
C VAL A 81 -7.24 18.31 -3.71
N ILE A 82 -6.03 18.28 -3.17
CA ILE A 82 -5.12 19.44 -3.08
C ILE A 82 -3.86 19.11 -3.86
N THR A 83 -3.46 20.01 -4.75
CA THR A 83 -2.18 20.01 -5.46
C THR A 83 -1.25 21.09 -4.87
N VAL A 84 0.01 21.09 -5.30
CA VAL A 84 0.99 22.07 -4.81
C VAL A 84 0.57 23.52 -5.06
N GLU A 85 -0.20 23.78 -6.12
CA GLU A 85 -0.75 25.08 -6.44
C GLU A 85 -1.85 25.53 -5.45
N GLY A 86 -2.50 24.58 -4.79
CA GLY A 86 -3.55 24.84 -3.80
C GLY A 86 -3.06 24.99 -2.37
N LEU A 87 -1.78 24.80 -2.09
CA LEU A 87 -1.23 24.93 -0.73
C LEU A 87 -1.10 26.36 -0.23
N PRO A 88 -0.66 27.36 -1.04
CA PRO A 88 -0.57 28.74 -0.59
C PRO A 88 -1.95 29.31 -0.23
N SER A 89 -2.04 30.04 0.87
CA SER A 89 -3.26 30.75 1.28
C SER A 89 -2.92 32.22 1.52
N ASN A 90 -3.66 33.13 0.85
CA ASN A 90 -3.49 34.59 1.02
C ASN A 90 -2.04 35.05 0.85
N ASP A 91 -1.34 34.60 -0.18
CA ASP A 91 0.07 34.87 -0.47
C ASP A 91 1.08 34.40 0.60
N VAL A 92 0.64 33.57 1.54
CA VAL A 92 1.52 32.94 2.54
C VAL A 92 1.89 31.53 2.10
N LEU A 93 3.19 31.24 2.08
CA LEU A 93 3.68 29.90 1.78
C LEU A 93 3.26 28.90 2.88
N HIS A 94 2.89 27.71 2.45
CA HIS A 94 2.72 26.58 3.37
C HIS A 94 4.04 26.28 4.09
N PRO A 95 4.06 25.91 5.39
CA PRO A 95 5.30 25.61 6.12
C PRO A 95 6.21 24.58 5.44
N ALA A 96 5.65 23.58 4.77
CA ALA A 96 6.42 22.61 4.00
C ALA A 96 7.16 23.26 2.80
N GLN A 97 6.55 24.27 2.16
CA GLN A 97 7.20 25.04 1.09
C GLN A 97 8.32 25.91 1.67
N ALA A 98 8.04 26.65 2.75
CA ALA A 98 9.00 27.52 3.42
C ALA A 98 10.22 26.71 3.93
N ALA A 99 10.03 25.57 4.56
CA ALA A 99 11.12 24.73 5.07
C ALA A 99 12.07 24.26 3.95
N LEU A 100 11.54 23.86 2.79
CA LEU A 100 12.37 23.45 1.64
C LEU A 100 13.13 24.63 1.02
N ILE A 101 12.58 25.85 1.07
CA ILE A 101 13.28 27.08 0.63
C ILE A 101 14.42 27.39 1.62
N GLU A 102 14.12 27.44 2.92
CA GLU A 102 15.08 27.76 3.99
C GLU A 102 16.29 26.81 4.01
N THR A 103 16.07 25.52 3.72
CA THR A 103 17.12 24.51 3.72
C THR A 103 17.79 24.30 2.36
N HIS A 104 17.41 25.08 1.34
CA HIS A 104 17.84 24.86 -0.05
C HIS A 104 17.53 23.42 -0.55
N GLY A 105 16.37 22.90 -0.18
CA GLY A 105 15.91 21.54 -0.50
C GLY A 105 15.60 21.28 -1.98
N ALA A 106 15.74 22.28 -2.85
CA ALA A 106 15.50 22.17 -4.28
C ALA A 106 16.75 22.59 -5.08
N GLN A 107 17.10 21.83 -6.12
CA GLN A 107 18.09 22.20 -7.13
C GLN A 107 17.42 22.33 -8.49
N CYS A 108 17.15 21.22 -9.20
CA CYS A 108 16.41 21.30 -10.47
C CYS A 108 14.90 21.60 -10.28
N GLY A 109 14.35 21.41 -9.08
CA GLY A 109 12.96 21.70 -8.73
C GLY A 109 11.94 20.61 -9.17
N PHE A 110 12.34 19.58 -9.91
CA PHE A 110 11.40 18.63 -10.49
C PHE A 110 10.66 17.77 -9.44
N CYS A 111 11.37 17.27 -8.43
CA CYS A 111 10.79 16.46 -7.35
C CYS A 111 10.18 17.31 -6.22
N THR A 112 10.48 18.62 -6.17
CA THR A 112 10.13 19.50 -5.06
C THR A 112 8.62 19.54 -4.78
N PRO A 113 7.72 19.67 -5.77
CA PRO A 113 6.28 19.62 -5.52
C PRO A 113 5.84 18.34 -4.80
N GLY A 114 6.38 17.18 -5.19
CA GLY A 114 6.05 15.91 -4.55
C GLY A 114 6.48 15.87 -3.08
N PHE A 115 7.70 16.32 -2.75
CA PHE A 115 8.16 16.40 -1.36
C PHE A 115 7.32 17.40 -0.54
N VAL A 116 6.98 18.54 -1.11
CA VAL A 116 6.09 19.52 -0.46
C VAL A 116 4.77 18.86 -0.09
N MET A 117 4.14 18.14 -1.04
CA MET A 117 2.85 17.49 -0.80
C MET A 117 2.93 16.37 0.23
N ALA A 118 4.01 15.57 0.23
CA ALA A 118 4.22 14.54 1.23
C ALA A 118 4.38 15.11 2.64
N LEU A 119 5.17 16.16 2.79
CA LEU A 119 5.36 16.87 4.07
C LEU A 119 4.08 17.57 4.53
N ALA A 120 3.34 18.19 3.62
CA ALA A 120 2.06 18.84 3.94
C ALA A 120 1.02 17.83 4.42
N GLY A 121 0.95 16.65 3.80
CA GLY A 121 0.07 15.57 4.24
C GLY A 121 0.42 15.05 5.62
N TRP A 122 1.71 14.86 5.91
CA TRP A 122 2.15 14.49 7.25
C TRP A 122 1.77 15.55 8.30
N MET A 123 1.92 16.83 7.99
CA MET A 123 1.53 17.92 8.90
C MET A 123 0.01 17.93 9.16
N ASP A 124 -0.80 17.69 8.12
CA ASP A 124 -2.26 17.62 8.28
C ASP A 124 -2.68 16.43 9.14
N GLU A 125 -2.05 15.28 8.96
CA GLU A 125 -2.28 14.09 9.79
C GLU A 125 -1.96 14.35 11.27
N GLN A 126 -0.84 15.02 11.58
CA GLN A 126 -0.47 15.38 12.95
C GLN A 126 -1.49 16.35 13.56
N ALA A 127 -1.91 17.37 12.78
CA ALA A 127 -2.90 18.34 13.25
C ALA A 127 -4.28 17.70 13.46
N PHE A 128 -4.70 16.80 12.58
CA PHE A 128 -5.96 16.08 12.67
C PHE A 128 -6.00 15.16 13.91
N SER A 129 -4.90 14.45 14.18
CA SER A 129 -4.77 13.56 15.35
C SER A 129 -4.76 14.32 16.68
N ALA A 130 -4.32 15.59 16.69
CA ALA A 130 -4.35 16.44 17.87
C ALA A 130 -5.76 16.95 18.24
N GLY A 131 -6.73 16.87 17.32
CA GLY A 131 -8.10 17.35 17.49
C GLY A 131 -8.25 18.89 17.46
N PRO A 132 -9.51 19.38 17.36
CA PRO A 132 -9.79 20.81 17.19
C PRO A 132 -9.38 21.67 18.40
N ASP A 133 -9.36 21.11 19.60
CA ASP A 133 -9.03 21.81 20.84
C ASP A 133 -7.55 21.72 21.25
N GLY A 134 -6.70 21.06 20.44
CA GLY A 134 -5.32 20.79 20.84
C GLY A 134 -5.20 19.97 22.13
N GLY A 135 -6.28 19.32 22.54
CA GLY A 135 -6.42 18.64 23.82
C GLY A 135 -5.70 17.28 23.91
N GLY A 136 -5.31 16.71 22.79
CA GLY A 136 -4.21 15.77 22.76
C GLY A 136 -2.94 16.61 22.79
N GLN A 137 -2.48 17.03 23.96
CA GLN A 137 -1.12 17.56 24.03
C GLN A 137 -0.23 16.55 23.33
N PRO A 138 0.53 16.95 22.26
CA PRO A 138 1.70 16.17 21.95
C PRO A 138 2.37 16.02 23.31
N GLU A 139 2.87 14.83 23.64
CA GLU A 139 3.83 14.69 24.73
C GLU A 139 4.91 15.72 24.41
N ALA A 140 4.61 16.97 24.83
CA ALA A 140 5.34 18.14 24.44
C ALA A 140 6.71 17.95 25.07
N ASP A 141 7.74 18.04 24.25
CA ASP A 141 9.13 18.23 24.63
C ASP A 141 9.87 17.04 25.26
N SER A 142 9.38 15.79 25.13
CA SER A 142 10.26 14.68 25.46
C SER A 142 11.16 14.34 24.23
N PRO A 143 12.45 14.01 24.42
CA PRO A 143 13.34 13.57 23.35
C PRO A 143 12.77 12.39 22.56
N GLN A 144 12.01 11.52 23.23
CA GLN A 144 11.35 10.38 22.60
C GLN A 144 10.21 10.80 21.66
N ALA A 145 9.43 11.83 22.02
CA ALA A 145 8.37 12.35 21.15
C ALA A 145 8.95 13.05 19.91
N GLU A 146 10.04 13.79 20.07
CA GLU A 146 10.75 14.40 18.94
C GLU A 146 11.32 13.34 17.99
N THR A 147 11.93 12.29 18.52
CA THR A 147 12.45 11.16 17.74
C THR A 147 11.33 10.47 16.95
N ARG A 148 10.17 10.23 17.59
CA ARG A 148 8.99 9.66 16.91
C ARG A 148 8.48 10.55 15.78
N ARG A 149 8.35 11.87 16.02
CA ARG A 149 7.92 12.83 15.00
C ARG A 149 8.91 12.87 13.82
N LEU A 150 10.19 12.86 14.10
CA LEU A 150 11.23 12.85 13.06
C LEU A 150 11.18 11.57 12.23
N LYS A 151 11.00 10.40 12.86
CA LYS A 151 10.82 9.12 12.17
C LYS A 151 9.59 9.16 11.26
N ALA A 152 8.45 9.60 11.77
CA ALA A 152 7.20 9.72 11.00
C ALA A 152 7.32 10.71 9.83
N CYS A 153 7.98 11.85 10.04
CA CYS A 153 8.21 12.83 8.98
C CYS A 153 9.16 12.30 7.88
N ARG A 154 10.18 11.52 8.24
CA ARG A 154 11.05 10.83 7.27
C ARG A 154 10.30 9.76 6.49
N GLU A 155 9.45 8.98 7.18
CA GLU A 155 8.60 7.99 6.52
C GLU A 155 7.64 8.64 5.53
N ALA A 156 7.06 9.79 5.85
CA ALA A 156 6.15 10.52 4.95
C ALA A 156 6.77 10.86 3.59
N ILE A 157 8.08 11.14 3.55
CA ILE A 157 8.80 11.46 2.31
C ILE A 157 9.47 10.26 1.64
N SER A 158 9.34 9.07 2.20
CA SER A 158 10.03 7.85 1.72
C SER A 158 9.64 7.45 0.29
N GLY A 159 8.43 7.80 -0.14
CA GLY A 159 7.96 7.58 -1.51
C GLY A 159 8.38 8.66 -2.53
N ASN A 160 9.29 9.58 -2.16
CA ASN A 160 9.71 10.66 -3.03
C ASN A 160 11.20 10.54 -3.39
N LEU A 161 11.50 10.48 -4.69
CA LEU A 161 12.88 10.33 -5.17
C LEU A 161 13.45 11.67 -5.64
N CYS A 162 14.69 11.96 -5.22
CA CYS A 162 15.47 13.09 -5.69
C CYS A 162 16.83 12.63 -6.23
N ARG A 163 17.21 13.12 -7.41
CA ARG A 163 18.52 12.79 -8.01
C ARG A 163 19.59 13.83 -7.72
N CYS A 164 19.21 15.09 -7.45
CA CYS A 164 20.13 16.23 -7.46
C CYS A 164 20.74 16.53 -6.08
N THR A 165 19.91 16.53 -5.00
CA THR A 165 20.26 17.12 -3.70
C THR A 165 21.05 16.19 -2.78
N GLY A 166 21.04 14.88 -3.05
CA GLY A 166 21.54 13.86 -2.12
C GLY A 166 20.72 13.76 -0.83
N TYR A 167 19.46 14.27 -0.84
CA TYR A 167 18.46 14.22 0.23
C TYR A 167 18.77 15.05 1.48
N ARG A 168 20.02 15.34 1.80
CA ARG A 168 20.40 16.02 3.05
C ARG A 168 19.61 17.30 3.34
N PRO A 169 19.48 18.27 2.42
CA PRO A 169 18.70 19.48 2.67
C PRO A 169 17.20 19.21 2.79
N ILE A 170 16.68 18.19 2.11
CA ILE A 170 15.27 17.77 2.25
C ILE A 170 15.02 17.14 3.63
N LEU A 171 15.93 16.29 4.11
CA LEU A 171 15.86 15.75 5.47
C LEU A 171 15.99 16.82 6.54
N GLN A 172 16.79 17.86 6.31
CA GLN A 172 16.84 19.05 7.18
C GLN A 172 15.49 19.77 7.23
N ALA A 173 14.83 19.97 6.09
CA ALA A 173 13.48 20.54 6.05
C ALA A 173 12.49 19.69 6.87
N ALA A 174 12.52 18.36 6.70
CA ALA A 174 11.70 17.44 7.49
C ALA A 174 11.97 17.56 9.00
N THR A 175 13.24 17.67 9.40
CA THR A 175 13.64 17.87 10.81
C THR A 175 13.12 19.20 11.35
N HIS A 176 13.23 20.29 10.60
CA HIS A 176 12.70 21.60 10.99
C HIS A 176 11.17 21.56 11.19
N LEU A 177 10.45 20.84 10.35
CA LEU A 177 9.00 20.68 10.49
C LEU A 177 8.63 19.82 11.71
N ALA A 178 9.36 18.72 11.95
CA ALA A 178 9.13 17.84 13.09
C ALA A 178 9.35 18.52 14.46
N SER A 179 10.19 19.56 14.52
CA SER A 179 10.45 20.33 15.74
C SER A 179 9.47 21.49 15.98
N ARG A 180 8.55 21.76 15.04
CA ARG A 180 7.57 22.85 15.15
C ARG A 180 6.18 22.32 15.51
N PRO A 181 5.41 23.04 16.35
CA PRO A 181 4.01 22.66 16.60
C PRO A 181 3.21 22.72 15.28
N THR A 182 2.45 21.68 15.02
CA THR A 182 1.58 21.62 13.83
C THR A 182 0.28 22.37 14.11
N ARG A 183 -0.14 23.24 13.21
CA ARG A 183 -1.51 23.80 13.17
C ARG A 183 -2.26 23.15 12.03
N ALA A 184 -3.55 22.92 12.20
CA ALA A 184 -4.43 22.52 11.11
C ALA A 184 -4.34 23.56 9.99
N LEU A 185 -3.79 23.16 8.84
CA LEU A 185 -3.42 24.07 7.76
C LEU A 185 -4.49 24.14 6.67
N PHE A 186 -5.49 23.28 6.75
CA PHE A 186 -6.57 23.17 5.78
C PHE A 186 -7.93 23.63 6.31
N GLU A 187 -7.96 24.47 7.35
CA GLU A 187 -9.22 25.06 7.85
C GLU A 187 -9.97 25.87 6.78
N THR A 188 -9.25 26.37 5.78
CA THR A 188 -9.80 27.17 4.68
C THR A 188 -10.16 26.36 3.43
N HIS A 189 -9.73 25.10 3.34
CA HIS A 189 -10.06 24.26 2.19
C HIS A 189 -11.38 23.54 2.47
N GLN A 190 -12.27 23.57 1.49
CA GLN A 190 -13.53 22.89 1.58
C GLN A 190 -13.26 21.39 1.69
N ARG A 191 -13.61 20.83 2.85
CA ARG A 191 -13.50 19.39 3.11
C ARG A 191 -14.51 18.62 2.27
N LEU A 192 -14.36 17.32 2.24
CA LEU A 192 -15.24 16.39 1.57
C LEU A 192 -16.73 16.75 1.76
N ASP A 193 -17.46 16.86 0.66
CA ASP A 193 -18.92 17.02 0.69
C ASP A 193 -19.57 15.64 0.85
N LYS A 194 -20.02 15.33 2.07
CA LYS A 194 -20.70 14.05 2.38
C LYS A 194 -21.90 13.79 1.50
N ALA A 195 -22.68 14.82 1.19
CA ALA A 195 -23.86 14.68 0.35
C ALA A 195 -23.45 14.30 -1.07
N LEU A 196 -22.42 14.94 -1.60
CA LEU A 196 -21.88 14.64 -2.91
C LEU A 196 -21.16 13.26 -2.93
N PHE A 197 -20.40 12.93 -1.86
CA PHE A 197 -19.72 11.63 -1.76
C PHE A 197 -20.72 10.47 -1.75
N ASN A 198 -21.82 10.61 -1.00
CA ASN A 198 -22.88 9.60 -0.90
C ASN A 198 -23.86 9.66 -2.07
N SER A 199 -23.86 10.76 -2.87
CA SER A 199 -24.66 10.80 -4.08
C SER A 199 -24.10 9.81 -5.10
N GLN A 200 -24.97 9.03 -5.69
CA GLN A 200 -24.59 8.25 -6.86
C GLN A 200 -24.71 9.14 -8.10
N PRO A 201 -23.71 9.14 -8.99
CA PRO A 201 -23.99 9.48 -10.37
C PRO A 201 -25.11 8.53 -10.83
N ASP A 202 -26.16 9.05 -11.42
CA ASP A 202 -27.33 8.28 -11.87
C ASP A 202 -26.88 7.06 -12.70
N HIS A 203 -27.00 5.87 -12.12
CA HIS A 203 -26.60 4.61 -12.76
C HIS A 203 -27.60 4.15 -13.83
N SER A 204 -28.72 4.82 -14.00
CA SER A 204 -29.75 4.49 -15.00
C SER A 204 -29.38 4.93 -16.42
N ALA A 205 -28.44 5.90 -16.56
CA ALA A 205 -27.98 6.33 -17.88
C ALA A 205 -26.79 5.48 -18.36
N PRO A 206 -26.68 5.11 -19.64
CA PRO A 206 -25.51 4.44 -20.17
C PRO A 206 -24.30 5.36 -20.06
N TYR A 207 -23.40 5.05 -19.12
CA TYR A 207 -22.19 5.84 -18.91
C TYR A 207 -21.31 5.77 -20.15
N LYS A 208 -21.10 6.89 -20.82
CA LYS A 208 -20.09 7.00 -21.88
C LYS A 208 -18.67 6.76 -21.39
N THR A 209 -18.44 6.90 -20.07
CA THR A 209 -17.11 6.76 -19.45
C THR A 209 -16.68 5.31 -19.23
N GLY A 210 -17.58 4.34 -19.24
CA GLY A 210 -17.28 2.94 -18.93
C GLY A 210 -16.85 2.66 -17.48
N PHE A 211 -16.93 3.65 -16.57
CA PHE A 211 -16.57 3.47 -15.16
C PHE A 211 -17.83 3.26 -14.30
N ARG A 212 -17.77 2.32 -13.34
CA ARG A 212 -18.82 2.00 -12.39
C ARG A 212 -18.26 1.94 -10.98
N ALA A 213 -19.01 2.45 -10.00
CA ALA A 213 -18.62 2.45 -8.59
C ALA A 213 -19.79 1.96 -7.71
N PRO A 214 -20.03 0.64 -7.65
CA PRO A 214 -21.07 0.06 -6.81
C PRO A 214 -20.83 0.40 -5.34
N GLN A 215 -21.92 0.54 -4.58
CA GLN A 215 -21.86 0.85 -3.14
C GLN A 215 -22.26 -0.35 -2.27
N THR A 216 -22.83 -1.39 -2.86
CA THR A 216 -23.18 -2.62 -2.16
C THR A 216 -22.64 -3.84 -2.91
N LEU A 217 -22.55 -4.98 -2.20
CA LEU A 217 -22.22 -6.26 -2.84
C LEU A 217 -23.26 -6.68 -3.89
N ASN A 218 -24.52 -6.33 -3.67
CA ASN A 218 -25.58 -6.65 -4.62
C ASN A 218 -25.41 -5.83 -5.91
N ASP A 219 -25.16 -4.52 -5.81
CA ASP A 219 -24.86 -3.68 -6.98
C ASP A 219 -23.67 -4.21 -7.77
N LEU A 220 -22.59 -4.63 -7.05
CA LEU A 220 -21.43 -5.24 -7.68
C LEU A 220 -21.77 -6.52 -8.43
N LYS A 221 -22.56 -7.41 -7.81
CA LYS A 221 -23.01 -8.66 -8.41
C LYS A 221 -23.91 -8.41 -9.64
N ASP A 222 -24.77 -7.41 -9.59
CA ASP A 222 -25.64 -7.03 -10.71
C ASP A 222 -24.83 -6.49 -11.89
N LEU A 223 -23.81 -5.67 -11.64
CA LEU A 223 -22.88 -5.20 -12.65
C LEU A 223 -22.09 -6.35 -13.28
N LEU A 224 -21.58 -7.28 -12.47
CA LEU A 224 -20.84 -8.44 -12.96
C LEU A 224 -21.72 -9.42 -13.73
N ARG A 225 -23.02 -9.53 -13.40
CA ARG A 225 -23.98 -10.32 -14.19
C ARG A 225 -24.16 -9.73 -15.59
N GLN A 226 -24.17 -8.39 -15.70
CA GLN A 226 -24.26 -7.70 -17.00
C GLN A 226 -22.94 -7.77 -17.77
N GLN A 227 -21.81 -7.73 -17.09
CA GLN A 227 -20.48 -7.61 -17.66
C GLN A 227 -19.48 -8.50 -16.90
N PRO A 228 -19.52 -9.84 -17.08
CA PRO A 228 -18.66 -10.76 -16.31
C PRO A 228 -17.16 -10.57 -16.56
N SER A 229 -16.79 -10.01 -17.70
CA SER A 229 -15.38 -9.78 -18.11
C SER A 229 -14.90 -8.36 -17.81
N ALA A 230 -15.68 -7.52 -17.09
CA ALA A 230 -15.26 -6.18 -16.74
C ALA A 230 -14.01 -6.23 -15.82
N ASN A 231 -13.09 -5.28 -16.03
CA ASN A 231 -11.93 -5.18 -15.18
C ASN A 231 -12.30 -4.58 -13.82
N LEU A 232 -11.92 -5.27 -12.75
CA LEU A 232 -12.11 -4.80 -11.38
C LEU A 232 -10.92 -3.97 -10.94
N ILE A 233 -11.19 -2.79 -10.37
CA ILE A 233 -10.18 -1.90 -9.84
C ILE A 233 -10.47 -1.59 -8.36
N ALA A 234 -9.49 -1.88 -7.48
CA ALA A 234 -9.50 -1.40 -6.10
C ALA A 234 -8.64 -0.13 -5.99
N GLY A 235 -7.39 -0.26 -5.59
CA GLY A 235 -6.45 0.86 -5.49
C GLY A 235 -5.86 1.35 -6.81
N GLY A 236 -5.79 0.49 -7.82
CA GLY A 236 -5.25 0.81 -9.15
C GLY A 236 -3.72 0.79 -9.24
N THR A 237 -2.99 0.54 -8.17
CA THR A 237 -1.53 0.67 -8.09
C THR A 237 -0.74 -0.28 -9.01
N ASP A 238 -1.30 -1.41 -9.41
CA ASP A 238 -0.73 -2.29 -10.44
C ASP A 238 -1.54 -2.20 -11.76
N LEU A 239 -2.88 -2.21 -11.70
CA LEU A 239 -3.73 -2.23 -12.88
C LEU A 239 -3.49 -1.02 -13.80
N MET A 240 -3.31 0.17 -13.22
CA MET A 240 -3.11 1.38 -14.01
C MET A 240 -1.77 1.43 -14.75
N LEU A 241 -0.83 0.54 -14.43
CA LEU A 241 0.42 0.40 -15.19
C LEU A 241 0.18 -0.11 -16.63
N GLU A 242 -0.91 -0.83 -16.87
CA GLU A 242 -1.32 -1.20 -18.23
C GLU A 242 -1.56 0.06 -19.08
N VAL A 243 -2.16 1.10 -18.48
CA VAL A 243 -2.42 2.37 -19.17
C VAL A 243 -1.15 3.22 -19.29
N THR A 244 -0.44 3.39 -18.18
CA THR A 244 0.64 4.38 -18.08
C THR A 244 1.99 3.88 -18.61
N GLN A 245 2.25 2.57 -18.52
CA GLN A 245 3.51 1.97 -18.94
C GLN A 245 3.37 1.21 -20.27
N LYS A 246 2.21 0.59 -20.53
CA LYS A 246 2.00 -0.24 -21.71
C LYS A 246 1.10 0.40 -22.76
N GLN A 247 0.62 1.64 -22.52
CA GLN A 247 -0.29 2.37 -23.40
C GLN A 247 -1.60 1.60 -23.70
N GLY A 248 -1.96 0.69 -22.80
CA GLY A 248 -3.23 -0.02 -22.84
C GLY A 248 -4.42 0.87 -22.51
N ARG A 249 -5.62 0.32 -22.62
CA ARG A 249 -6.87 1.02 -22.38
C ARG A 249 -7.87 0.11 -21.70
N PHE A 250 -8.66 0.70 -20.82
CA PHE A 250 -9.80 0.05 -20.20
C PHE A 250 -11.08 0.76 -20.63
N ASP A 251 -11.87 0.11 -21.45
CA ASP A 251 -13.19 0.63 -21.86
C ASP A 251 -14.18 0.53 -20.70
N GLN A 252 -13.98 -0.45 -19.81
CA GLN A 252 -14.86 -0.70 -18.67
C GLN A 252 -14.05 -1.04 -17.41
N LEU A 253 -14.33 -0.28 -16.34
CA LEU A 253 -13.76 -0.48 -15.02
C LEU A 253 -14.88 -0.49 -13.97
N ILE A 254 -14.87 -1.48 -13.08
CA ILE A 254 -15.75 -1.54 -11.91
C ILE A 254 -14.90 -1.34 -10.66
N SER A 255 -15.16 -0.26 -9.92
CA SER A 255 -14.42 0.08 -8.71
C SER A 255 -14.95 -0.69 -7.50
N LEU A 256 -14.05 -1.34 -6.76
CA LEU A 256 -14.36 -2.03 -5.51
C LEU A 256 -14.24 -1.11 -4.28
N ALA A 257 -13.65 0.07 -4.44
CA ALA A 257 -13.25 0.95 -3.34
C ALA A 257 -14.41 1.50 -2.50
N ARG A 258 -15.64 1.49 -3.04
CA ARG A 258 -16.84 2.04 -2.36
C ARG A 258 -17.77 0.99 -1.79
N VAL A 259 -17.44 -0.30 -1.88
CA VAL A 259 -18.24 -1.39 -1.31
C VAL A 259 -17.82 -1.62 0.14
N PRO A 260 -18.62 -1.21 1.16
CA PRO A 260 -18.19 -1.27 2.57
C PRO A 260 -17.85 -2.68 3.03
N ALA A 261 -18.57 -3.69 2.56
CA ALA A 261 -18.30 -5.09 2.90
C ALA A 261 -16.91 -5.57 2.43
N LEU A 262 -16.35 -4.99 1.36
CA LEU A 262 -14.99 -5.28 0.89
C LEU A 262 -13.91 -4.49 1.63
N ARG A 263 -14.29 -3.49 2.41
CA ARG A 263 -13.40 -2.69 3.27
C ARG A 263 -13.47 -3.09 4.73
N SER A 264 -14.27 -4.10 5.07
CA SER A 264 -14.38 -4.61 6.43
C SER A 264 -13.05 -5.22 6.89
N LEU A 265 -12.62 -4.86 8.09
CA LEU A 265 -11.38 -5.34 8.70
C LEU A 265 -11.65 -5.69 10.16
N GLN A 266 -11.39 -6.94 10.52
CA GLN A 266 -11.52 -7.44 11.87
C GLN A 266 -10.25 -8.19 12.23
N ILE A 267 -9.54 -7.72 13.24
CA ILE A 267 -8.35 -8.38 13.79
C ILE A 267 -8.62 -8.65 15.26
N SER A 268 -8.54 -9.91 15.64
CA SER A 268 -8.62 -10.38 17.01
C SER A 268 -7.24 -10.82 17.52
N SER A 269 -7.17 -11.33 18.73
CA SER A 269 -5.91 -11.80 19.31
C SER A 269 -5.25 -12.93 18.49
N ASP A 270 -5.99 -13.76 17.77
CA ASP A 270 -5.44 -14.94 17.05
C ASP A 270 -5.91 -15.07 15.60
N SER A 271 -6.78 -14.19 15.13
CA SER A 271 -7.32 -14.29 13.77
C SER A 271 -7.56 -12.93 13.13
N ALA A 272 -7.58 -12.88 11.80
CA ALA A 272 -7.99 -11.70 11.06
C ALA A 272 -8.90 -12.07 9.89
N ILE A 273 -9.92 -11.23 9.64
CA ILE A 273 -10.78 -11.24 8.45
C ILE A 273 -10.58 -9.89 7.76
N ILE A 274 -10.07 -9.92 6.54
CA ILE A 274 -9.59 -8.74 5.82
C ILE A 274 -10.34 -8.65 4.50
N GLY A 275 -11.20 -7.67 4.34
CA GLY A 275 -11.88 -7.38 3.08
C GLY A 275 -10.90 -7.06 1.95
N SER A 276 -11.24 -7.45 0.73
CA SER A 276 -10.31 -7.34 -0.42
C SER A 276 -9.92 -5.91 -0.78
N ALA A 277 -10.76 -4.92 -0.46
CA ALA A 277 -10.51 -3.50 -0.71
C ALA A 277 -9.90 -2.77 0.50
N VAL A 278 -9.52 -3.48 1.57
CA VAL A 278 -8.74 -2.92 2.68
C VAL A 278 -7.38 -2.48 2.15
N THR A 279 -7.00 -1.23 2.42
CA THR A 279 -5.71 -0.68 2.00
C THR A 279 -4.58 -1.21 2.88
N TYR A 280 -3.35 -1.16 2.38
CA TYR A 280 -2.19 -1.51 3.20
C TYR A 280 -2.03 -0.57 4.40
N GLN A 281 -2.41 0.69 4.25
CA GLN A 281 -2.36 1.67 5.35
C GLN A 281 -3.36 1.32 6.46
N ASP A 282 -4.61 1.01 6.09
CA ASP A 282 -5.63 0.63 7.06
C ASP A 282 -5.26 -0.70 7.76
N LEU A 283 -4.73 -1.66 6.99
CA LEU A 283 -4.24 -2.93 7.55
C LEU A 283 -3.04 -2.71 8.49
N GLN A 284 -2.09 -1.85 8.12
CA GLN A 284 -0.93 -1.52 8.95
C GLN A 284 -1.36 -0.96 10.31
N ALA A 285 -2.26 0.02 10.30
CA ALA A 285 -2.76 0.63 11.52
C ALA A 285 -3.49 -0.39 12.41
N ALA A 286 -4.36 -1.21 11.84
CA ALA A 286 -5.12 -2.21 12.60
C ALA A 286 -4.24 -3.38 13.11
N ALA A 287 -3.13 -3.66 12.45
CA ALA A 287 -2.23 -4.76 12.82
C ALA A 287 -1.31 -4.43 14.01
N GLU A 288 -1.19 -3.17 14.41
CA GLU A 288 -0.22 -2.71 15.42
C GLU A 288 -0.29 -3.53 16.71
N LEU A 289 -1.48 -3.74 17.25
CA LEU A 289 -1.69 -4.41 18.54
C LEU A 289 -1.62 -5.94 18.45
N HIS A 290 -2.26 -6.54 17.44
CA HIS A 290 -2.49 -7.98 17.43
C HIS A 290 -1.65 -8.73 16.38
N TRP A 291 -1.02 -8.01 15.45
CA TRP A 291 -0.16 -8.60 14.42
C TRP A 291 1.10 -7.75 14.18
N PRO A 292 1.92 -7.51 15.22
CA PRO A 292 3.05 -6.57 15.13
C PRO A 292 4.07 -6.93 14.04
N ALA A 293 4.28 -8.22 13.75
CA ALA A 293 5.16 -8.63 12.65
C ALA A 293 4.68 -8.10 11.29
N LEU A 294 3.36 -8.10 11.03
CA LEU A 294 2.79 -7.53 9.82
C LEU A 294 2.85 -6.01 9.83
N HIS A 295 2.52 -5.37 10.95
CA HIS A 295 2.62 -3.91 11.11
C HIS A 295 4.01 -3.41 10.70
N HIS A 296 5.06 -3.98 11.26
CA HIS A 296 6.45 -3.62 10.91
C HIS A 296 6.80 -3.92 9.45
N PHE A 297 6.34 -5.04 8.92
CA PHE A 297 6.62 -5.39 7.53
C PHE A 297 5.96 -4.42 6.54
N LEU A 298 4.72 -4.00 6.82
CA LEU A 298 3.95 -3.09 5.95
C LEU A 298 4.60 -1.71 5.81
N SER A 299 5.39 -1.24 6.79
CA SER A 299 6.14 0.01 6.64
C SER A 299 7.14 -0.04 5.48
N ARG A 300 7.56 -1.24 5.07
CA ARG A 300 8.48 -1.49 3.95
C ARG A 300 7.77 -1.91 2.65
N LEU A 301 6.45 -2.01 2.66
CA LEU A 301 5.65 -2.33 1.49
C LEU A 301 5.26 -1.05 0.75
N GLY A 302 5.97 -0.74 -0.33
CA GLY A 302 5.75 0.48 -1.10
C GLY A 302 5.95 1.76 -0.30
N SER A 303 5.54 2.86 -0.88
CA SER A 303 5.52 4.18 -0.25
C SER A 303 4.21 4.44 0.51
N PRO A 304 4.13 5.49 1.35
CA PRO A 304 2.87 5.95 1.91
C PRO A 304 1.80 6.21 0.84
N GLN A 305 2.19 6.80 -0.29
CA GLN A 305 1.30 7.05 -1.43
C GLN A 305 0.73 5.75 -2.01
N ILE A 306 1.54 4.70 -2.08
CA ILE A 306 1.13 3.35 -2.50
C ILE A 306 0.28 2.67 -1.42
N ARG A 307 0.69 2.73 -0.15
CA ARG A 307 -0.06 2.09 0.95
C ARG A 307 -1.45 2.67 1.13
N ASN A 308 -1.64 3.95 0.90
CA ASN A 308 -2.95 4.61 0.95
C ASN A 308 -3.93 4.14 -0.14
N ARG A 309 -3.45 3.43 -1.15
CA ARG A 309 -4.25 2.98 -2.30
C ARG A 309 -4.20 1.49 -2.55
N GLY A 310 -3.02 0.87 -2.47
CA GLY A 310 -2.83 -0.56 -2.69
C GLY A 310 -3.62 -1.38 -1.68
N THR A 311 -4.24 -2.48 -2.13
CA THR A 311 -5.16 -3.28 -1.33
C THR A 311 -4.71 -4.73 -1.24
N VAL A 312 -5.17 -5.42 -0.20
CA VAL A 312 -4.90 -6.85 0.01
C VAL A 312 -5.43 -7.68 -1.16
N GLY A 313 -6.67 -7.46 -1.58
CA GLY A 313 -7.24 -8.16 -2.74
C GLY A 313 -6.56 -7.80 -4.05
N GLY A 314 -6.09 -6.55 -4.23
CA GLY A 314 -5.30 -6.14 -5.39
C GLY A 314 -3.98 -6.90 -5.49
N ASN A 315 -3.26 -7.09 -4.36
CA ASN A 315 -2.03 -7.87 -4.31
C ASN A 315 -2.25 -9.34 -4.69
N LEU A 316 -3.31 -9.96 -4.15
CA LEU A 316 -3.71 -11.32 -4.49
C LEU A 316 -4.15 -11.47 -5.95
N GLY A 317 -5.00 -10.57 -6.45
CA GLY A 317 -5.50 -10.61 -7.82
C GLY A 317 -4.41 -10.41 -8.87
N THR A 318 -3.40 -9.59 -8.56
CA THR A 318 -2.20 -9.40 -9.39
C THR A 318 -1.30 -10.65 -9.40
N ALA A 319 -1.24 -11.41 -8.29
CA ALA A 319 -0.40 -12.60 -8.11
C ALA A 319 1.05 -12.41 -8.60
N SER A 320 1.64 -11.24 -8.31
CA SER A 320 3.01 -10.95 -8.71
C SER A 320 4.01 -11.83 -7.95
N PRO A 321 5.03 -12.41 -8.60
CA PRO A 321 6.07 -13.19 -7.92
C PRO A 321 6.86 -12.40 -6.86
N ILE A 322 6.78 -11.08 -6.94
CA ILE A 322 7.42 -10.14 -5.99
C ILE A 322 6.38 -9.41 -5.13
N GLY A 323 5.12 -9.86 -5.13
CA GLY A 323 4.07 -9.33 -4.27
C GLY A 323 4.39 -9.63 -2.81
N ASP A 324 4.61 -8.59 -2.02
CA ASP A 324 5.17 -8.70 -0.66
C ASP A 324 4.24 -9.42 0.33
N LEU A 325 2.89 -9.34 0.16
CA LEU A 325 1.95 -10.04 1.04
C LEU A 325 1.82 -11.53 0.73
N LEU A 326 2.12 -11.99 -0.48
CA LEU A 326 1.86 -13.38 -0.88
C LEU A 326 2.64 -14.40 -0.03
N PRO A 327 3.95 -14.22 0.26
CA PRO A 327 4.66 -15.13 1.15
C PRO A 327 4.07 -15.12 2.57
N ILE A 328 3.63 -13.96 3.08
CA ILE A 328 3.03 -13.84 4.41
C ILE A 328 1.74 -14.64 4.47
N LEU A 329 0.84 -14.42 3.52
CA LEU A 329 -0.45 -15.11 3.47
C LEU A 329 -0.27 -16.63 3.25
N LEU A 330 0.74 -17.04 2.47
CA LEU A 330 1.10 -18.47 2.31
C LEU A 330 1.59 -19.07 3.63
N ALA A 331 2.46 -18.39 4.38
CA ALA A 331 2.93 -18.87 5.68
C ALA A 331 1.81 -18.87 6.74
N MET A 332 0.80 -18.03 6.57
CA MET A 332 -0.38 -18.00 7.45
C MET A 332 -1.44 -19.05 7.08
N ASP A 333 -1.23 -19.88 6.05
CA ASP A 333 -2.25 -20.80 5.49
C ASP A 333 -3.58 -20.07 5.20
N ALA A 334 -3.52 -18.87 4.61
CA ALA A 334 -4.66 -18.01 4.41
C ALA A 334 -5.76 -18.67 3.56
N THR A 335 -7.01 -18.45 3.95
CA THR A 335 -8.19 -18.81 3.15
C THR A 335 -8.66 -17.59 2.38
N ILE A 336 -8.81 -17.72 1.06
CA ILE A 336 -9.35 -16.71 0.18
C ILE A 336 -10.83 -17.00 -0.02
N VAL A 337 -11.69 -16.07 0.37
CA VAL A 337 -13.12 -16.16 0.10
C VAL A 337 -13.38 -15.50 -1.26
N MET A 338 -13.65 -16.33 -2.26
CA MET A 338 -14.06 -15.88 -3.59
C MET A 338 -15.59 -15.81 -3.67
N SER A 339 -16.10 -14.72 -4.20
CA SER A 339 -17.53 -14.53 -4.47
C SER A 339 -17.80 -14.50 -5.98
N HIS A 340 -19.00 -14.88 -6.37
CA HIS A 340 -19.49 -14.84 -7.74
C HIS A 340 -20.88 -14.20 -7.77
N PHE A 341 -21.28 -13.64 -8.92
CA PHE A 341 -22.58 -12.98 -9.00
C PHE A 341 -23.79 -13.92 -8.91
N GLU A 342 -23.63 -15.23 -9.24
CA GLU A 342 -24.72 -16.22 -9.18
C GLU A 342 -24.48 -17.36 -8.19
N ALA A 343 -23.21 -17.67 -7.89
CA ALA A 343 -22.86 -18.80 -7.04
C ALA A 343 -22.66 -18.38 -5.57
N ALA A 344 -22.68 -19.36 -4.67
CA ALA A 344 -22.30 -19.17 -3.28
C ALA A 344 -20.81 -18.86 -3.17
N ASP A 345 -20.42 -18.17 -2.08
CA ASP A 345 -19.02 -17.90 -1.78
C ASP A 345 -18.24 -19.21 -1.64
N GLN A 346 -17.00 -19.23 -2.15
CA GLN A 346 -16.09 -20.37 -2.11
C GLN A 346 -14.87 -20.04 -1.27
N ASN A 347 -14.52 -20.93 -0.36
CA ASN A 347 -13.30 -20.86 0.44
C ASN A 347 -12.20 -21.66 -0.26
N VAL A 348 -11.13 -20.95 -0.65
CA VAL A 348 -9.99 -21.52 -1.39
C VAL A 348 -8.72 -21.31 -0.59
N ALA A 349 -7.91 -22.34 -0.39
CA ALA A 349 -6.59 -22.16 0.21
C ALA A 349 -5.71 -21.30 -0.71
N ILE A 350 -4.92 -20.39 -0.14
CA ILE A 350 -4.06 -19.50 -0.95
C ILE A 350 -3.09 -20.30 -1.84
N SER A 351 -2.62 -21.46 -1.40
CA SER A 351 -1.75 -22.35 -2.18
C SER A 351 -2.42 -22.91 -3.44
N GLU A 352 -3.75 -23.03 -3.44
CA GLU A 352 -4.55 -23.44 -4.58
C GLU A 352 -5.03 -22.26 -5.42
N PHE A 353 -5.19 -21.10 -4.77
CA PHE A 353 -5.59 -19.85 -5.43
C PHE A 353 -4.53 -19.34 -6.40
N LEU A 354 -3.25 -19.45 -6.05
CA LEU A 354 -2.11 -19.06 -6.88
C LEU A 354 -1.79 -20.20 -7.88
N GLN A 355 -1.85 -19.93 -9.19
CA GLN A 355 -1.73 -20.92 -10.25
C GLN A 355 -0.54 -20.72 -11.20
N GLY A 356 0.45 -19.91 -10.80
CA GLY A 356 1.64 -19.63 -11.59
C GLY A 356 1.85 -18.12 -11.81
N TYR A 357 2.71 -17.78 -12.78
CA TYR A 357 3.09 -16.40 -13.02
C TYR A 357 1.88 -15.51 -13.36
N ARG A 358 1.51 -14.63 -12.41
CA ARG A 358 0.37 -13.71 -12.52
C ARG A 358 -0.96 -14.41 -12.86
N LYS A 359 -1.15 -15.64 -12.36
CA LYS A 359 -2.35 -16.44 -12.57
C LYS A 359 -2.98 -16.83 -11.24
N THR A 360 -4.29 -16.74 -11.19
CA THR A 360 -5.12 -17.10 -10.03
C THR A 360 -6.29 -17.97 -10.46
N GLN A 361 -7.04 -18.49 -9.50
CA GLN A 361 -8.30 -19.21 -9.76
C GLN A 361 -9.47 -18.31 -10.19
N LEU A 362 -9.32 -16.99 -10.17
CA LEU A 362 -10.40 -16.08 -10.56
C LEU A 362 -10.83 -16.33 -12.01
N GLN A 363 -12.12 -16.54 -12.20
CA GLN A 363 -12.78 -16.66 -13.49
C GLN A 363 -13.62 -15.38 -13.77
N PRO A 364 -14.05 -15.12 -14.98
CA PRO A 364 -14.97 -14.03 -15.27
C PRO A 364 -16.18 -14.06 -14.33
N GLY A 365 -16.51 -12.90 -13.75
CA GLY A 365 -17.60 -12.78 -12.75
C GLY A 365 -17.21 -13.11 -11.31
N ASN A 366 -16.01 -13.65 -11.07
CA ASN A 366 -15.48 -13.81 -9.71
C ASN A 366 -14.83 -12.52 -9.20
N PHE A 367 -14.85 -12.35 -7.88
CA PHE A 367 -14.03 -11.36 -7.17
C PHE A 367 -13.60 -11.91 -5.81
N ILE A 368 -12.49 -11.42 -5.31
CA ILE A 368 -12.05 -11.72 -3.94
C ILE A 368 -12.93 -10.88 -3.01
N LYS A 369 -13.62 -11.55 -2.09
CA LYS A 369 -14.44 -10.88 -1.08
C LYS A 369 -13.60 -10.52 0.14
N GLU A 370 -12.92 -11.51 0.70
CA GLU A 370 -12.10 -11.35 1.90
C GLU A 370 -11.00 -12.40 1.98
N VAL A 371 -10.06 -12.17 2.88
CA VAL A 371 -8.97 -13.07 3.26
C VAL A 371 -9.10 -13.39 4.74
N GLN A 372 -9.00 -14.65 5.11
CA GLN A 372 -9.07 -15.10 6.49
C GLN A 372 -7.75 -15.76 6.89
N VAL A 373 -7.24 -15.40 8.05
CA VAL A 373 -6.01 -15.97 8.64
C VAL A 373 -6.22 -16.28 10.12
N THR A 374 -5.48 -17.27 10.63
CA THR A 374 -5.47 -17.65 12.04
C THR A 374 -4.03 -17.89 12.50
N GLY A 375 -3.80 -17.92 13.83
CA GLY A 375 -2.48 -18.18 14.40
C GLY A 375 -1.62 -16.93 14.53
N LEU A 376 -2.23 -15.77 14.78
CA LEU A 376 -1.51 -14.53 15.01
C LEU A 376 -0.66 -14.55 16.29
N GLN A 377 -0.91 -15.49 17.20
CA GLN A 377 -0.14 -15.70 18.43
C GLN A 377 1.08 -16.61 18.25
N ASP A 378 1.23 -17.27 17.10
CA ASP A 378 2.37 -18.10 16.80
C ASP A 378 3.64 -17.21 16.66
N PHE A 379 4.82 -17.84 16.65
CA PHE A 379 6.04 -17.10 16.30
C PHE A 379 6.01 -16.72 14.83
N LEU A 380 5.97 -15.41 14.54
CA LEU A 380 5.86 -14.86 13.19
C LEU A 380 7.07 -13.97 12.87
N ARG A 381 7.71 -14.21 11.73
CA ARG A 381 8.77 -13.33 11.20
C ARG A 381 8.62 -13.15 9.71
N TYR A 382 8.70 -11.89 9.29
CA TYR A 382 8.60 -11.49 7.89
C TYR A 382 9.80 -10.64 7.52
N TYR A 383 10.52 -11.03 6.48
CA TYR A 383 11.73 -10.35 6.04
C TYR A 383 11.63 -9.96 4.58
N LYS A 384 12.21 -8.82 4.26
CA LYS A 384 12.35 -8.30 2.90
C LYS A 384 13.76 -7.77 2.69
N ILE A 385 14.42 -8.25 1.65
CA ILE A 385 15.69 -7.69 1.16
C ILE A 385 15.43 -6.94 -0.14
N SER A 386 15.83 -5.70 -0.21
CA SER A 386 15.73 -4.80 -1.36
C SER A 386 16.97 -3.91 -1.44
N LYS A 387 17.20 -3.26 -2.58
CA LYS A 387 18.35 -2.35 -2.74
C LYS A 387 18.19 -1.05 -1.97
N ARG A 388 16.97 -0.56 -1.84
CA ARG A 388 16.60 0.56 -0.98
C ARG A 388 15.79 0.03 0.19
N GLN A 389 15.79 0.75 1.29
CA GLN A 389 15.01 0.37 2.46
C GLN A 389 13.52 0.54 2.19
N GLU A 390 13.13 1.67 1.63
CA GLU A 390 11.76 2.08 1.41
C GLU A 390 11.45 2.10 -0.07
N ASP A 391 10.18 1.91 -0.39
CA ASP A 391 9.60 1.99 -1.74
C ASP A 391 10.42 1.25 -2.79
N ASP A 392 10.76 -0.01 -2.51
CA ASP A 392 11.51 -0.84 -3.43
C ASP A 392 10.93 -2.26 -3.52
N ILE A 393 11.16 -2.88 -4.65
CA ILE A 393 10.73 -4.26 -4.93
C ILE A 393 11.69 -5.23 -4.24
N ALA A 394 11.13 -6.24 -3.57
CA ALA A 394 11.92 -7.28 -2.95
C ALA A 394 12.84 -8.00 -3.95
N ALA A 395 14.13 -8.10 -3.63
CA ALA A 395 14.99 -9.10 -4.25
C ALA A 395 14.63 -10.49 -3.74
N VAL A 396 14.42 -10.60 -2.43
CA VAL A 396 13.95 -11.80 -1.72
C VAL A 396 13.05 -11.36 -0.57
N SER A 397 11.97 -12.09 -0.35
CA SER A 397 11.20 -12.03 0.89
C SER A 397 11.00 -13.42 1.48
N VAL A 398 10.98 -13.50 2.82
CA VAL A 398 10.79 -14.75 3.56
C VAL A 398 9.77 -14.51 4.66
N ALA A 399 8.76 -15.38 4.74
CA ALA A 399 7.80 -15.41 5.82
C ALA A 399 7.92 -16.75 6.56
N VAL A 400 8.02 -16.67 7.89
CA VAL A 400 8.15 -17.84 8.77
C VAL A 400 7.10 -17.77 9.85
N ARG A 401 6.34 -18.86 9.99
CA ARG A 401 5.42 -19.11 11.10
C ARG A 401 5.81 -20.42 11.78
N LEU A 402 6.07 -20.36 13.07
CA LEU A 402 6.38 -21.53 13.89
C LEU A 402 5.44 -21.59 15.08
N LYS A 403 5.00 -22.79 15.43
CA LYS A 403 4.41 -23.08 16.72
C LYS A 403 5.40 -23.96 17.50
N LEU A 404 5.73 -23.54 18.71
CA LEU A 404 6.69 -24.20 19.57
C LEU A 404 5.95 -24.78 20.78
N ASP A 405 6.31 -26.02 21.14
CA ASP A 405 5.97 -26.60 22.44
C ASP A 405 7.28 -26.90 23.15
N ALA A 406 7.57 -26.10 24.18
CA ALA A 406 8.91 -25.94 24.74
C ALA A 406 9.94 -25.65 23.61
N ASP A 407 10.91 -26.53 23.39
CA ASP A 407 11.96 -26.36 22.37
C ASP A 407 11.65 -27.10 21.05
N GLN A 408 10.49 -27.74 20.93
CA GLN A 408 10.12 -28.51 19.73
C GLN A 408 9.18 -27.75 18.82
N ILE A 409 9.44 -27.82 17.52
CA ILE A 409 8.60 -27.23 16.48
C ILE A 409 7.41 -28.16 16.22
N THR A 410 6.20 -27.75 16.61
CA THR A 410 4.95 -28.51 16.36
C THR A 410 4.28 -28.09 15.06
N LEU A 411 4.55 -26.89 14.57
CA LEU A 411 4.11 -26.39 13.26
C LEU A 411 5.24 -25.56 12.66
N ALA A 412 5.53 -25.78 11.38
CA ALA A 412 6.35 -24.89 10.57
C ALA A 412 5.64 -24.54 9.26
N ARG A 413 5.66 -23.26 8.89
CA ARG A 413 5.21 -22.72 7.60
C ARG A 413 6.22 -21.71 7.12
N ILE A 414 6.80 -21.96 5.96
CA ILE A 414 7.91 -21.17 5.44
C ILE A 414 7.65 -20.86 3.98
N ALA A 415 7.46 -19.58 3.70
CA ALA A 415 7.17 -19.13 2.35
C ALA A 415 8.21 -18.12 1.86
N PHE A 416 8.45 -18.12 0.56
CA PHE A 416 9.46 -17.33 -0.12
C PHE A 416 8.84 -16.53 -1.27
N GLY A 417 9.26 -15.28 -1.43
CA GLY A 417 8.94 -14.42 -2.56
C GLY A 417 10.19 -13.98 -3.31
N GLY A 418 10.06 -13.71 -4.60
CA GLY A 418 11.16 -13.29 -5.47
C GLY A 418 12.14 -14.41 -5.87
N VAL A 419 11.80 -15.67 -5.60
CA VAL A 419 12.68 -16.84 -5.84
C VAL A 419 12.17 -17.82 -6.90
N ALA A 420 10.97 -17.60 -7.42
CA ALA A 420 10.33 -18.40 -8.45
C ALA A 420 9.33 -17.55 -9.25
N GLU A 421 8.59 -18.15 -10.15
CA GLU A 421 7.53 -17.50 -10.95
C GLU A 421 6.31 -17.05 -10.12
N GLN A 422 6.18 -17.55 -8.90
CA GLN A 422 5.20 -17.13 -7.89
C GLN A 422 5.80 -17.26 -6.49
N ALA A 423 5.17 -16.66 -5.49
CA ALA A 423 5.49 -16.97 -4.10
C ALA A 423 5.20 -18.45 -3.81
N LEU A 424 6.06 -19.12 -3.08
CA LEU A 424 5.97 -20.55 -2.83
C LEU A 424 6.34 -20.94 -1.40
N ARG A 425 5.87 -22.10 -0.97
CA ARG A 425 6.32 -22.82 0.23
C ARG A 425 7.21 -23.99 -0.16
N LEU A 426 7.97 -24.49 0.80
CA LEU A 426 8.78 -25.72 0.66
C LEU A 426 8.26 -26.78 1.65
N PRO A 427 7.21 -27.56 1.30
CA PRO A 427 6.57 -28.52 2.22
C PRO A 427 7.55 -29.57 2.78
N ALA A 428 8.50 -30.05 1.98
CA ALA A 428 9.51 -31.00 2.44
C ALA A 428 10.40 -30.42 3.56
N LEU A 429 10.73 -29.13 3.48
CA LEU A 429 11.50 -28.42 4.50
C LEU A 429 10.65 -28.21 5.77
N GLU A 430 9.37 -27.89 5.63
CA GLU A 430 8.44 -27.74 6.75
C GLU A 430 8.25 -29.05 7.50
N GLN A 431 8.13 -30.19 6.78
CA GLN A 431 8.05 -31.53 7.35
C GLN A 431 9.34 -31.91 8.09
N ALA A 432 10.52 -31.55 7.55
CA ALA A 432 11.80 -31.81 8.19
C ALA A 432 11.97 -31.07 9.52
N LEU A 433 11.28 -29.97 9.71
CA LEU A 433 11.27 -29.17 10.95
C LEU A 433 10.33 -29.75 12.01
N GLN A 434 9.26 -30.42 11.61
CA GLN A 434 8.21 -30.83 12.51
C GLN A 434 8.72 -31.90 13.50
N GLY A 435 8.48 -31.70 14.81
CA GLY A 435 8.94 -32.57 15.89
C GLY A 435 10.44 -32.39 16.25
N GLN A 436 11.17 -31.47 15.60
CA GLN A 436 12.59 -31.23 15.86
C GLN A 436 12.78 -30.10 16.85
N ALA A 437 13.84 -30.22 17.67
CA ALA A 437 14.37 -29.08 18.41
C ALA A 437 15.24 -28.23 17.49
N ILE A 438 15.23 -26.91 17.70
CA ILE A 438 16.07 -25.99 16.91
C ILE A 438 17.53 -26.09 17.38
N THR A 439 18.38 -26.73 16.57
CA THR A 439 19.82 -26.90 16.83
C THR A 439 20.67 -26.31 15.71
N GLU A 440 21.96 -26.07 15.96
CA GLU A 440 22.86 -25.61 14.89
C GLU A 440 22.97 -26.60 13.73
N ALA A 441 22.99 -27.91 14.04
CA ALA A 441 23.02 -28.95 13.02
C ALA A 441 21.77 -28.90 12.13
N LEU A 442 20.59 -28.71 12.72
CA LEU A 442 19.34 -28.54 11.99
C LEU A 442 19.37 -27.26 11.12
N MET A 443 19.78 -26.13 11.69
CA MET A 443 19.89 -24.85 10.95
C MET A 443 20.85 -24.98 9.75
N THR A 444 21.98 -25.65 9.92
CA THR A 444 22.96 -25.88 8.84
C THR A 444 22.35 -26.77 7.74
N ALA A 445 21.67 -27.85 8.11
CA ALA A 445 21.00 -28.74 7.16
C ALA A 445 19.90 -28.02 6.36
N LEU A 446 19.08 -27.22 7.03
CA LEU A 446 18.01 -26.43 6.40
C LEU A 446 18.58 -25.36 5.45
N HIS A 447 19.64 -24.70 5.84
CA HIS A 447 20.33 -23.74 4.97
C HIS A 447 20.74 -24.41 3.64
N GLN A 448 21.37 -25.59 3.69
CA GLN A 448 21.74 -26.33 2.49
C GLN A 448 20.51 -26.81 1.68
N GLN A 449 19.45 -27.24 2.35
CA GLN A 449 18.22 -27.64 1.67
C GLN A 449 17.58 -26.49 0.89
N VAL A 450 17.54 -25.25 1.46
CA VAL A 450 17.04 -24.06 0.76
C VAL A 450 17.89 -23.75 -0.45
N LEU A 451 19.22 -23.80 -0.34
CA LEU A 451 20.13 -23.56 -1.46
C LEU A 451 19.89 -24.54 -2.62
N ILE A 452 19.52 -25.79 -2.34
CA ILE A 452 19.25 -26.82 -3.35
C ILE A 452 17.85 -26.64 -3.94
N ALA A 453 16.85 -26.35 -3.10
CA ALA A 453 15.45 -26.34 -3.50
C ALA A 453 15.05 -25.13 -4.35
N LEU A 454 15.70 -23.96 -4.12
CA LEU A 454 15.34 -22.74 -4.83
C LEU A 454 16.15 -22.57 -6.11
N ASN A 455 15.47 -22.15 -7.19
CA ASN A 455 16.09 -21.89 -8.50
C ASN A 455 15.62 -20.54 -9.09
N PRO A 456 15.93 -19.40 -8.44
CA PRO A 456 15.52 -18.09 -8.91
C PRO A 456 16.26 -17.67 -10.18
N ILE A 457 15.74 -16.66 -10.86
CA ILE A 457 16.42 -15.99 -11.98
C ILE A 457 17.47 -14.98 -11.46
N SER A 458 18.41 -14.62 -12.31
CA SER A 458 19.22 -13.41 -12.15
C SER A 458 18.60 -12.28 -12.95
N ASP A 459 18.47 -11.10 -12.34
CA ASP A 459 17.93 -9.90 -12.97
C ASP A 459 18.65 -8.64 -12.46
N VAL A 460 18.11 -7.45 -12.80
CA VAL A 460 18.67 -6.15 -12.36
C VAL A 460 18.66 -5.95 -10.84
N ARG A 461 17.86 -6.72 -10.09
CA ARG A 461 17.73 -6.60 -8.64
C ARG A 461 18.76 -7.43 -7.90
N ALA A 462 18.94 -8.68 -8.32
CA ALA A 462 19.90 -9.59 -7.67
C ALA A 462 20.27 -10.77 -8.57
N SER A 463 21.44 -11.36 -8.32
CA SER A 463 21.83 -12.61 -8.93
C SER A 463 21.05 -13.79 -8.31
N ARG A 464 20.96 -14.91 -9.05
CA ARG A 464 20.41 -16.18 -8.57
C ARG A 464 21.05 -16.60 -7.25
N ASP A 465 22.37 -16.59 -7.20
CA ASP A 465 23.11 -17.08 -6.04
C ASP A 465 22.87 -16.21 -4.81
N TYR A 466 22.83 -14.89 -4.98
CA TYR A 466 22.48 -13.97 -3.90
C TYR A 466 21.07 -14.24 -3.36
N ARG A 467 20.08 -14.44 -4.23
CA ARG A 467 18.69 -14.72 -3.80
C ARG A 467 18.60 -16.02 -3.01
N ARG A 468 19.30 -17.08 -3.44
CA ARG A 468 19.34 -18.37 -2.75
C ARG A 468 19.98 -18.24 -1.38
N GLU A 469 21.15 -17.64 -1.34
CA GLU A 469 21.92 -17.43 -0.10
C GLU A 469 21.13 -16.59 0.91
N MET A 470 20.53 -15.49 0.47
CA MET A 470 19.73 -14.64 1.35
C MET A 470 18.45 -15.33 1.84
N ALA A 471 17.78 -16.10 1.00
CA ALA A 471 16.62 -16.89 1.43
C ALA A 471 16.99 -17.88 2.55
N ALA A 472 18.10 -18.60 2.38
CA ALA A 472 18.61 -19.54 3.38
C ALA A 472 19.03 -18.84 4.69
N ASN A 473 19.74 -17.73 4.59
CA ASN A 473 20.20 -16.95 5.74
C ASN A 473 19.03 -16.35 6.53
N LEU A 474 17.97 -15.85 5.85
CA LEU A 474 16.80 -15.31 6.52
C LEU A 474 16.01 -16.40 7.25
N LEU A 475 15.93 -17.62 6.73
CA LEU A 475 15.36 -18.74 7.45
C LEU A 475 16.16 -19.06 8.72
N VAL A 476 17.49 -19.19 8.61
CA VAL A 476 18.36 -19.44 9.77
C VAL A 476 18.23 -18.33 10.82
N ARG A 477 18.13 -17.07 10.35
CA ARG A 477 17.86 -15.93 11.23
C ARG A 477 16.57 -16.10 12.01
N ALA A 478 15.47 -16.45 11.34
CA ALA A 478 14.18 -16.66 11.99
C ALA A 478 14.24 -17.76 13.07
N LEU A 479 14.96 -18.85 12.80
CA LEU A 479 15.15 -19.93 13.77
C LEU A 479 15.98 -19.47 14.99
N LYS A 480 17.02 -18.66 14.78
CA LYS A 480 17.80 -18.07 15.88
C LYS A 480 16.93 -17.11 16.72
N GLU A 481 16.11 -16.29 16.09
CA GLU A 481 15.17 -15.39 16.79
C GLU A 481 14.10 -16.20 17.56
N ALA A 482 13.67 -17.36 17.04
CA ALA A 482 12.75 -18.27 17.76
C ALA A 482 13.35 -18.84 19.04
N LEU A 483 14.69 -18.99 19.10
CA LEU A 483 15.44 -19.34 20.32
C LEU A 483 15.68 -18.14 21.25
N GLY A 484 15.19 -16.96 20.94
CA GLY A 484 15.45 -15.73 21.71
C GLY A 484 16.87 -15.21 21.60
N LEU A 485 17.65 -15.67 20.60
CA LEU A 485 19.01 -15.19 20.39
C LEU A 485 19.01 -13.75 19.84
N PRO A 486 19.84 -12.84 20.39
CA PRO A 486 19.94 -11.50 19.88
C PRO A 486 20.49 -11.51 18.45
N MET A 487 19.76 -10.91 17.53
CA MET A 487 20.20 -10.79 16.14
C MET A 487 20.45 -9.32 15.81
N PRO A 488 21.55 -9.00 15.09
CA PRO A 488 21.77 -7.63 14.65
C PRO A 488 20.60 -7.18 13.77
N GLN A 489 20.17 -5.94 13.97
CA GLN A 489 19.14 -5.36 13.09
C GLN A 489 19.72 -5.24 11.67
N ILE A 490 18.89 -5.61 10.66
CA ILE A 490 19.32 -5.53 9.26
C ILE A 490 19.41 -4.06 8.81
N TYR A 491 18.64 -3.17 9.49
CA TYR A 491 18.60 -1.73 9.23
C TYR A 491 18.63 -1.01 10.57
N GLY A 492 19.76 -0.36 10.88
CA GLY A 492 19.97 0.37 12.13
C GLY A 492 19.20 1.69 12.22
N LEU A 493 17.87 1.68 12.11
CA LEU A 493 17.03 2.88 12.22
C LEU A 493 16.27 2.97 13.54
N ASP A 494 16.28 1.94 14.37
CA ASP A 494 15.52 1.94 15.62
C ASP A 494 16.29 2.55 16.80
N ASP A 495 17.57 2.89 16.62
CA ASP A 495 18.43 3.44 17.66
C ASP A 495 19.04 4.82 17.31
N ALA A 496 18.45 5.58 16.40
CA ALA A 496 18.91 6.93 16.05
C ALA A 496 17.92 8.00 16.47
#